data_41b67f570a0a2ba7f3db43d301c34c3c
#
_entry.id   41b67f570a0a2ba7f3db43d301c34c3c
#
_cell.length_a   1.000
_cell.length_b   1.000
_cell.length_c   1.000
_cell.angle_alpha   90.00
_cell.angle_beta   90.00
_cell.angle_gamma   90.00
#
_symmetry.space_group_name_H-M   'P 1'
#
loop_
_entity.id
_entity.type
_entity.pdbx_description
1 polymer ?
#
loop_
_entity_poly.entity_id
_entity_poly.type
_entity_poly.pdbx_seq_one_letter_code
_entity_poly.pdbx_strand_id
1 'polypeptide(L)'
;MIYLDHAAATPVSKKALAKMLPYFSDEFFNPSSPYLPAAHLRQNYEFAKGQIAHTIGAKGNDIVITAGATESINLAFTAVENVLYLSEKSDEKSFKNILILETEHSSVRATARALVENSANGGKSPLELREIKVDKTGLIDLKDFRKKLDQNTVFVSVSLANNELGTIQPLAEISEIIEQGRTKRLESGKITPIYLHSDASQALNLMDISVSRLGVDLLTINSAKIGGPKGVGALYVAHGVKLKPLINGGGQEAGLRSGTENVPGVMGFAAAVEETKEHLSGSRKKYEKLRQILKSELEKSPVEPLFLGNKKHQLANFLPVSFPGVDAERIIYKLEENQVYLSTGAACAANKGAKSHVLTAIGLTDAEIAGSLRISLGVLNTEENVKKAGQLIVQAVSEEFARVGGDQAQKQESKNA
;
A
#
# COMPACT_ATOMS: atom_id res chain seq x y z
N MET A 1 22.69 -13.95 3.89
CA MET A 1 21.74 -12.87 3.51
C MET A 1 20.58 -12.87 4.48
N ILE A 2 20.30 -11.73 5.10
CA ILE A 2 19.12 -11.50 5.96
C ILE A 2 18.29 -10.36 5.34
N TYR A 3 17.08 -10.67 4.89
CA TYR A 3 16.21 -9.71 4.20
C TYR A 3 15.08 -9.26 5.12
N LEU A 4 15.04 -7.97 5.42
CA LEU A 4 14.10 -7.32 6.35
C LEU A 4 13.28 -6.20 5.67
N ASP A 5 13.11 -6.27 4.34
CA ASP A 5 12.37 -5.27 3.56
C ASP A 5 11.23 -5.88 2.73
N HIS A 6 10.48 -6.82 3.32
CA HIS A 6 9.36 -7.49 2.65
C HIS A 6 8.20 -6.53 2.28
N ALA A 7 8.14 -5.35 2.89
CA ALA A 7 7.20 -4.29 2.48
C ALA A 7 7.54 -3.71 1.09
N ALA A 8 8.81 -3.70 0.69
CA ALA A 8 9.22 -3.26 -0.64
C ALA A 8 8.96 -4.34 -1.70
N ALA A 9 9.37 -5.58 -1.44
CA ALA A 9 9.14 -6.70 -2.36
C ALA A 9 9.23 -8.03 -1.61
N THR A 10 8.52 -9.06 -2.10
CA THR A 10 8.67 -10.44 -1.66
C THR A 10 9.27 -11.30 -2.77
N PRO A 11 10.01 -12.37 -2.47
CA PRO A 11 10.37 -13.35 -3.48
C PRO A 11 9.10 -14.03 -4.00
N VAL A 12 9.09 -14.39 -5.28
CA VAL A 12 8.02 -15.22 -5.84
C VAL A 12 8.10 -16.60 -5.19
N SER A 13 6.96 -17.09 -4.66
CA SER A 13 6.93 -18.40 -4.01
C SER A 13 7.16 -19.53 -5.03
N LYS A 14 7.67 -20.66 -4.53
CA LYS A 14 7.87 -21.84 -5.39
C LYS A 14 6.56 -22.33 -6.02
N LYS A 15 5.44 -22.27 -5.25
CA LYS A 15 4.09 -22.63 -5.72
C LYS A 15 3.64 -21.70 -6.85
N ALA A 16 3.80 -20.39 -6.65
CA ALA A 16 3.45 -19.40 -7.67
C ALA A 16 4.30 -19.56 -8.93
N LEU A 17 5.63 -19.70 -8.80
CA LEU A 17 6.53 -19.88 -9.94
C LEU A 17 6.17 -21.13 -10.74
N ALA A 18 5.96 -22.28 -10.08
CA ALA A 18 5.56 -23.53 -10.73
C ALA A 18 4.23 -23.39 -11.51
N LYS A 19 3.26 -22.62 -10.99
CA LYS A 19 1.99 -22.35 -11.66
C LYS A 19 2.14 -21.41 -12.85
N MET A 20 3.15 -20.56 -12.89
CA MET A 20 3.40 -19.64 -14.01
C MET A 20 4.06 -20.33 -15.21
N LEU A 21 5.00 -21.25 -14.96
CA LEU A 21 5.92 -21.80 -15.97
C LEU A 21 5.22 -22.33 -17.24
N PRO A 22 4.13 -23.13 -17.18
CA PRO A 22 3.51 -23.66 -18.39
C PRO A 22 3.00 -22.58 -19.35
N TYR A 23 2.61 -21.42 -18.83
CA TYR A 23 1.99 -20.35 -19.61
C TYR A 23 3.00 -19.46 -20.35
N PHE A 24 4.30 -19.71 -20.22
CA PHE A 24 5.32 -19.01 -21.00
C PHE A 24 5.62 -19.70 -22.33
N SER A 25 5.48 -21.03 -22.42
CA SER A 25 5.89 -21.82 -23.59
C SER A 25 4.90 -22.89 -24.02
N ASP A 26 4.29 -23.63 -23.10
CA ASP A 26 3.46 -24.78 -23.44
C ASP A 26 2.02 -24.37 -23.72
N GLU A 27 1.46 -23.50 -22.87
CA GLU A 27 0.10 -22.95 -22.95
C GLU A 27 0.14 -21.45 -23.30
N PHE A 28 0.90 -21.05 -24.32
CA PHE A 28 1.19 -19.67 -24.70
C PHE A 28 0.11 -18.97 -25.50
N PHE A 29 -1.01 -19.59 -25.73
CA PHE A 29 -2.08 -19.11 -26.61
C PHE A 29 -2.64 -17.75 -26.15
N ASN A 30 -3.16 -16.97 -27.11
CA ASN A 30 -3.90 -15.77 -26.78
C ASN A 30 -5.33 -16.15 -26.30
N PRO A 31 -5.76 -15.77 -25.09
CA PRO A 31 -7.11 -16.12 -24.59
C PRO A 31 -8.26 -15.60 -25.45
N SER A 32 -8.02 -14.57 -26.26
CA SER A 32 -9.02 -13.99 -27.17
C SER A 32 -9.17 -14.73 -28.50
N SER A 33 -8.34 -15.72 -28.78
CA SER A 33 -8.40 -16.49 -30.02
C SER A 33 -9.58 -17.49 -30.04
N PRO A 34 -10.14 -17.83 -31.22
CA PRO A 34 -11.35 -18.63 -31.31
C PRO A 34 -11.14 -20.15 -31.22
N TYR A 35 -9.89 -20.63 -31.23
CA TYR A 35 -9.60 -22.06 -31.23
C TYR A 35 -9.58 -22.68 -29.82
N LEU A 36 -9.74 -24.00 -29.76
CA LEU A 36 -9.97 -24.75 -28.52
C LEU A 36 -8.88 -24.55 -27.45
N PRO A 37 -7.57 -24.61 -27.74
CA PRO A 37 -6.57 -24.36 -26.74
C PRO A 37 -6.67 -22.95 -26.07
N ALA A 38 -7.00 -21.92 -26.86
CA ALA A 38 -7.22 -20.57 -26.32
C ALA A 38 -8.50 -20.47 -25.47
N ALA A 39 -9.54 -21.20 -25.84
CA ALA A 39 -10.77 -21.26 -25.03
C ALA A 39 -10.51 -21.92 -23.65
N HIS A 40 -9.73 -23.00 -23.60
CA HIS A 40 -9.31 -23.63 -22.33
C HIS A 40 -8.45 -22.67 -21.50
N LEU A 41 -7.50 -21.97 -22.14
CA LEU A 41 -6.67 -20.99 -21.47
C LEU A 41 -7.49 -19.86 -20.86
N ARG A 42 -8.51 -19.37 -21.56
CA ARG A 42 -9.45 -18.38 -21.05
C ARG A 42 -10.20 -18.89 -19.82
N GLN A 43 -10.68 -20.14 -19.84
CA GLN A 43 -11.33 -20.74 -18.67
C GLN A 43 -10.39 -20.79 -17.46
N ASN A 44 -9.13 -21.20 -17.66
CA ASN A 44 -8.10 -21.21 -16.62
C ASN A 44 -7.84 -19.78 -16.08
N TYR A 45 -7.76 -18.81 -16.95
CA TYR A 45 -7.58 -17.39 -16.58
C TYR A 45 -8.75 -16.88 -15.73
N GLU A 46 -9.99 -17.09 -16.17
CA GLU A 46 -11.19 -16.66 -15.44
C GLU A 46 -11.32 -17.40 -14.10
N PHE A 47 -10.95 -18.67 -14.03
CA PHE A 47 -10.90 -19.42 -12.78
C PHE A 47 -9.88 -18.82 -11.81
N ALA A 48 -8.66 -18.55 -12.26
CA ALA A 48 -7.62 -17.91 -11.45
C ALA A 48 -8.03 -16.52 -10.96
N LYS A 49 -8.65 -15.72 -11.84
CA LYS A 49 -9.25 -14.43 -11.50
C LYS A 49 -10.35 -14.58 -10.43
N GLY A 50 -11.19 -15.60 -10.54
CA GLY A 50 -12.19 -15.96 -9.53
C GLY A 50 -11.56 -16.31 -8.16
N GLN A 51 -10.45 -17.03 -8.12
CA GLN A 51 -9.72 -17.34 -6.88
C GLN A 51 -9.19 -16.07 -6.21
N ILE A 52 -8.61 -15.14 -7.00
CA ILE A 52 -8.13 -13.85 -6.49
C ILE A 52 -9.29 -13.06 -5.88
N ALA A 53 -10.41 -12.94 -6.59
CA ALA A 53 -11.61 -12.25 -6.12
C ALA A 53 -12.18 -12.86 -4.83
N HIS A 54 -12.30 -14.19 -4.79
CA HIS A 54 -12.83 -14.90 -3.62
C HIS A 54 -12.00 -14.66 -2.34
N THR A 55 -10.70 -14.43 -2.47
CA THR A 55 -9.82 -14.16 -1.32
C THR A 55 -10.19 -12.86 -0.58
N ILE A 56 -10.80 -11.92 -1.28
CA ILE A 56 -11.28 -10.66 -0.71
C ILE A 56 -12.81 -10.62 -0.55
N GLY A 57 -13.49 -11.76 -0.71
CA GLY A 57 -14.95 -11.86 -0.60
C GLY A 57 -15.72 -11.25 -1.77
N ALA A 58 -15.09 -11.18 -2.96
CA ALA A 58 -15.68 -10.68 -4.21
C ALA A 58 -15.88 -11.80 -5.24
N LYS A 59 -16.51 -11.49 -6.37
CA LYS A 59 -16.68 -12.39 -7.53
C LYS A 59 -15.64 -12.05 -8.62
N GLY A 60 -15.32 -12.99 -9.49
CA GLY A 60 -14.37 -12.78 -10.59
C GLY A 60 -14.69 -11.57 -11.46
N ASN A 61 -15.98 -11.33 -11.75
CA ASN A 61 -16.44 -10.18 -12.53
C ASN A 61 -16.34 -8.82 -11.78
N ASP A 62 -16.12 -8.85 -10.48
CA ASP A 62 -15.99 -7.64 -9.67
C ASP A 62 -14.54 -7.14 -9.59
N ILE A 63 -13.57 -7.83 -10.23
CA ILE A 63 -12.19 -7.40 -10.25
C ILE A 63 -11.69 -7.15 -11.67
N VAL A 64 -10.76 -6.20 -11.78
CA VAL A 64 -10.03 -5.86 -13.01
C VAL A 64 -8.55 -6.16 -12.77
N ILE A 65 -7.95 -6.99 -13.60
CA ILE A 65 -6.52 -7.28 -13.54
C ILE A 65 -5.73 -6.10 -14.11
N THR A 66 -4.68 -5.71 -13.42
CA THR A 66 -3.81 -4.57 -13.75
C THR A 66 -2.34 -4.98 -13.70
N ALA A 67 -1.42 -4.10 -14.09
CA ALA A 67 0.01 -4.34 -13.98
C ALA A 67 0.57 -4.14 -12.54
N GLY A 68 -0.29 -3.82 -11.58
CA GLY A 68 0.09 -3.64 -10.16
C GLY A 68 -0.71 -2.56 -9.47
N ALA A 69 -0.42 -2.32 -8.17
CA ALA A 69 -1.17 -1.36 -7.36
C ALA A 69 -1.22 0.04 -7.95
N THR A 70 -0.13 0.55 -8.52
CA THR A 70 -0.10 1.90 -9.11
C THR A 70 -1.12 2.04 -10.25
N GLU A 71 -1.23 1.05 -11.15
CA GLU A 71 -2.24 1.07 -12.22
C GLU A 71 -3.65 0.95 -11.62
N SER A 72 -3.86 0.05 -10.65
CA SER A 72 -5.15 -0.11 -9.96
C SER A 72 -5.61 1.20 -9.30
N ILE A 73 -4.72 1.91 -8.61
CA ILE A 73 -5.01 3.21 -7.98
C ILE A 73 -5.39 4.25 -9.04
N ASN A 74 -4.59 4.40 -10.10
CA ASN A 74 -4.91 5.34 -11.18
C ASN A 74 -6.27 5.03 -11.81
N LEU A 75 -6.57 3.74 -12.05
CA LEU A 75 -7.88 3.31 -12.57
C LEU A 75 -9.01 3.63 -11.58
N ALA A 76 -8.82 3.42 -10.27
CA ALA A 76 -9.83 3.74 -9.27
C ALA A 76 -10.18 5.25 -9.27
N PHE A 77 -9.19 6.11 -9.44
CA PHE A 77 -9.41 7.57 -9.48
C PHE A 77 -10.17 8.04 -10.73
N THR A 78 -10.29 7.22 -11.79
CA THR A 78 -11.15 7.56 -12.96
C THR A 78 -12.63 7.62 -12.59
N ALA A 79 -13.04 7.04 -11.44
CA ALA A 79 -14.39 7.22 -10.89
C ALA A 79 -14.70 8.69 -10.64
N VAL A 80 -13.73 9.47 -10.15
CA VAL A 80 -13.86 10.93 -9.94
C VAL A 80 -14.08 11.64 -11.26
N GLU A 81 -13.28 11.31 -12.29
CA GLU A 81 -13.45 11.91 -13.63
C GLU A 81 -14.83 11.66 -14.22
N ASN A 82 -15.39 10.47 -13.96
CA ASN A 82 -16.73 10.15 -14.41
C ASN A 82 -17.78 10.97 -13.67
N VAL A 83 -17.63 11.16 -12.35
CA VAL A 83 -18.54 12.03 -11.56
C VAL A 83 -18.46 13.48 -12.05
N LEU A 84 -17.27 14.02 -12.28
CA LEU A 84 -17.09 15.38 -12.80
C LEU A 84 -17.76 15.54 -14.17
N TYR A 85 -17.55 14.58 -15.09
CA TYR A 85 -18.18 14.60 -16.42
C TYR A 85 -19.72 14.59 -16.35
N LEU A 86 -20.31 13.81 -15.45
CA LEU A 86 -21.76 13.77 -15.27
C LEU A 86 -22.30 15.07 -14.65
N SER A 87 -21.56 15.64 -13.70
CA SER A 87 -21.92 16.94 -13.08
C SER A 87 -21.91 18.09 -14.09
N GLU A 88 -20.99 18.10 -15.04
CA GLU A 88 -20.95 19.10 -16.12
C GLU A 88 -22.16 19.04 -17.05
N LYS A 89 -22.71 17.84 -17.27
CA LYS A 89 -23.90 17.65 -18.12
C LYS A 89 -25.22 18.01 -17.45
N SER A 90 -25.27 18.09 -16.13
CA SER A 90 -26.48 18.32 -15.34
C SER A 90 -26.69 19.78 -14.90
N ASP A 91 -25.97 20.76 -15.46
CA ASP A 91 -25.91 22.16 -14.98
C ASP A 91 -25.51 22.34 -13.51
N GLU A 92 -25.19 21.27 -12.79
CA GLU A 92 -24.64 21.29 -11.45
C GLU A 92 -23.15 21.65 -11.48
N LYS A 93 -22.78 22.85 -11.89
CA LYS A 93 -21.40 23.38 -11.80
C LYS A 93 -20.99 23.60 -10.35
N SER A 94 -21.19 22.59 -9.50
CA SER A 94 -20.81 22.66 -8.11
C SER A 94 -19.38 22.15 -7.94
N PHE A 95 -18.61 22.90 -7.19
CA PHE A 95 -17.30 22.51 -6.64
C PHE A 95 -17.36 21.10 -6.04
N LYS A 96 -16.39 20.26 -6.35
CA LYS A 96 -16.25 18.91 -5.78
C LYS A 96 -14.95 18.78 -5.02
N ASN A 97 -14.88 17.82 -4.09
CA ASN A 97 -13.63 17.52 -3.41
C ASN A 97 -13.40 16.01 -3.26
N ILE A 98 -12.12 15.66 -3.15
CA ILE A 98 -11.64 14.32 -2.84
C ILE A 98 -10.82 14.37 -1.55
N LEU A 99 -10.95 13.34 -0.73
CA LEU A 99 -10.23 13.19 0.50
C LEU A 99 -9.24 12.04 0.39
N ILE A 100 -7.99 12.25 0.81
CA ILE A 100 -7.00 11.19 0.97
C ILE A 100 -6.39 11.26 2.36
N LEU A 101 -5.92 10.14 2.88
CA LEU A 101 -5.16 10.16 4.13
C LEU A 101 -3.78 10.80 3.88
N GLU A 102 -3.31 11.68 4.76
CA GLU A 102 -2.02 12.38 4.55
C GLU A 102 -0.81 11.43 4.52
N THR A 103 -0.97 10.20 5.02
CA THR A 103 0.03 9.12 5.00
C THR A 103 -0.10 8.15 3.83
N GLU A 104 -0.92 8.48 2.81
CA GLU A 104 -1.10 7.63 1.63
C GLU A 104 0.20 7.41 0.85
N HIS A 105 0.29 6.25 0.19
CA HIS A 105 1.40 5.95 -0.71
C HIS A 105 1.51 7.00 -1.84
N SER A 106 2.74 7.22 -2.34
CA SER A 106 3.03 8.21 -3.39
C SER A 106 2.16 8.06 -4.64
N SER A 107 1.74 6.84 -5.02
CA SER A 107 0.84 6.61 -6.15
C SER A 107 -0.56 7.21 -5.93
N VAL A 108 -1.11 7.17 -4.71
CA VAL A 108 -2.39 7.82 -4.36
C VAL A 108 -2.22 9.34 -4.38
N ARG A 109 -1.20 9.85 -3.69
CA ARG A 109 -0.94 11.30 -3.57
C ARG A 109 -0.69 11.97 -4.91
N ALA A 110 0.15 11.35 -5.75
CA ALA A 110 0.47 11.86 -7.09
C ALA A 110 -0.75 11.84 -8.02
N THR A 111 -1.51 10.74 -8.02
CA THR A 111 -2.73 10.63 -8.84
C THR A 111 -3.78 11.66 -8.42
N ALA A 112 -4.00 11.85 -7.10
CA ALA A 112 -4.93 12.84 -6.59
C ALA A 112 -4.53 14.27 -7.00
N ARG A 113 -3.24 14.64 -6.88
CA ARG A 113 -2.73 15.96 -7.29
C ARG A 113 -2.86 16.18 -8.78
N ALA A 114 -2.45 15.21 -9.60
CA ALA A 114 -2.58 15.31 -11.05
C ALA A 114 -4.04 15.51 -11.49
N LEU A 115 -4.98 14.83 -10.83
CA LEU A 115 -6.41 14.98 -11.12
C LEU A 115 -6.93 16.39 -10.82
N VAL A 116 -6.50 16.97 -9.70
CA VAL A 116 -6.85 18.36 -9.33
C VAL A 116 -6.26 19.36 -10.31
N GLU A 117 -4.97 19.22 -10.65
CA GLU A 117 -4.29 20.07 -11.63
C GLU A 117 -4.96 20.00 -13.02
N ASN A 118 -5.30 18.79 -13.48
CA ASN A 118 -5.99 18.59 -14.75
C ASN A 118 -7.40 19.18 -14.75
N SER A 119 -8.12 19.14 -13.63
CA SER A 119 -9.45 19.76 -13.52
C SER A 119 -9.39 21.28 -13.63
N ALA A 120 -8.37 21.90 -13.04
CA ALA A 120 -8.17 23.35 -13.09
C ALA A 120 -7.82 23.82 -14.51
N ASN A 121 -6.96 23.09 -15.24
CA ASN A 121 -6.49 23.47 -16.57
C ASN A 121 -7.51 23.16 -17.68
N GLY A 122 -8.47 22.27 -17.46
CA GLY A 122 -9.42 21.80 -18.47
C GLY A 122 -10.73 22.60 -18.56
N GLY A 123 -10.91 23.68 -17.79
CA GLY A 123 -12.19 24.42 -17.72
C GLY A 123 -13.35 23.60 -17.14
N LYS A 124 -13.04 22.49 -16.48
CA LYS A 124 -13.99 21.59 -15.81
C LYS A 124 -14.40 22.14 -14.44
N SER A 125 -15.39 21.50 -13.83
CA SER A 125 -15.79 21.81 -12.45
C SER A 125 -14.58 21.73 -11.51
N PRO A 126 -14.32 22.76 -10.67
CA PRO A 126 -13.16 22.79 -9.80
C PRO A 126 -13.17 21.58 -8.85
N LEU A 127 -12.01 20.92 -8.74
CA LEU A 127 -11.78 19.80 -7.82
C LEU A 127 -10.77 20.23 -6.74
N GLU A 128 -11.10 20.00 -5.48
CA GLU A 128 -10.21 20.25 -4.34
C GLU A 128 -9.68 18.93 -3.79
N LEU A 129 -8.40 18.90 -3.44
CA LEU A 129 -7.78 17.82 -2.64
C LEU A 129 -7.73 18.23 -1.17
N ARG A 130 -8.29 17.40 -0.31
CA ARG A 130 -8.20 17.53 1.15
C ARG A 130 -7.46 16.35 1.75
N GLU A 131 -6.41 16.63 2.49
CA GLU A 131 -5.65 15.60 3.21
C GLU A 131 -6.25 15.43 4.62
N ILE A 132 -6.62 14.18 5.00
CA ILE A 132 -7.14 13.81 6.31
C ILE A 132 -5.94 13.57 7.24
N LYS A 133 -5.97 14.18 8.42
CA LYS A 133 -4.90 14.06 9.42
C LYS A 133 -4.85 12.68 10.07
N VAL A 134 -3.67 12.33 10.58
CA VAL A 134 -3.44 11.17 11.44
C VAL A 134 -2.95 11.59 12.82
N ASP A 135 -3.03 10.68 13.77
CA ASP A 135 -2.38 10.83 15.07
C ASP A 135 -0.89 10.44 15.02
N LYS A 136 -0.18 10.55 16.15
CA LYS A 136 1.24 10.18 16.30
C LYS A 136 1.55 8.71 16.00
N THR A 137 0.54 7.86 15.87
CA THR A 137 0.68 6.44 15.54
C THR A 137 0.35 6.14 14.08
N GLY A 138 -0.01 7.16 13.30
CA GLY A 138 -0.45 7.04 11.91
C GLY A 138 -1.89 6.57 11.77
N LEU A 139 -2.68 6.55 12.85
CA LEU A 139 -4.11 6.23 12.78
C LEU A 139 -4.89 7.47 12.37
N ILE A 140 -5.90 7.30 11.52
CA ILE A 140 -6.76 8.38 11.06
C ILE A 140 -7.40 9.18 12.20
N ASP A 141 -7.39 10.50 12.11
CA ASP A 141 -8.20 11.37 12.96
C ASP A 141 -9.64 11.43 12.44
N LEU A 142 -10.51 10.64 13.04
CA LEU A 142 -11.92 10.58 12.65
C LEU A 142 -12.70 11.89 12.90
N LYS A 143 -12.22 12.76 13.78
CA LYS A 143 -12.82 14.08 13.97
C LYS A 143 -12.48 15.00 12.79
N ASP A 144 -11.22 15.01 12.37
CA ASP A 144 -10.78 15.75 11.20
C ASP A 144 -11.47 15.21 9.93
N PHE A 145 -11.58 13.87 9.80
CA PHE A 145 -12.31 13.24 8.70
C PHE A 145 -13.77 13.69 8.62
N ARG A 146 -14.53 13.60 9.74
CA ARG A 146 -15.94 14.06 9.79
C ARG A 146 -16.09 15.54 9.45
N LYS A 147 -15.13 16.38 9.82
CA LYS A 147 -15.13 17.81 9.49
C LYS A 147 -14.90 18.08 8.02
N LYS A 148 -14.06 17.27 7.35
CA LYS A 148 -13.68 17.44 5.94
C LYS A 148 -14.66 16.79 4.96
N LEU A 149 -15.37 15.75 5.41
CA LEU A 149 -16.41 15.09 4.63
C LEU A 149 -17.65 16.00 4.55
N ASP A 150 -17.98 16.48 3.36
CA ASP A 150 -19.09 17.40 3.14
C ASP A 150 -19.97 17.02 1.94
N GLN A 151 -20.93 17.89 1.60
CA GLN A 151 -21.88 17.70 0.50
C GLN A 151 -21.22 17.65 -0.89
N ASN A 152 -19.98 18.04 -1.01
CA ASN A 152 -19.23 18.11 -2.27
C ASN A 152 -18.19 17.00 -2.41
N THR A 153 -17.99 16.18 -1.36
CA THR A 153 -17.04 15.06 -1.38
C THR A 153 -17.53 13.96 -2.32
N VAL A 154 -16.72 13.53 -3.27
CA VAL A 154 -17.09 12.49 -4.24
C VAL A 154 -16.23 11.24 -4.13
N PHE A 155 -15.07 11.34 -3.48
CA PHE A 155 -14.12 10.24 -3.35
C PHE A 155 -13.32 10.34 -2.05
N VAL A 156 -13.13 9.21 -1.40
CA VAL A 156 -12.29 9.08 -0.20
C VAL A 156 -11.32 7.93 -0.45
N SER A 157 -10.02 8.16 -0.26
CA SER A 157 -9.01 7.11 -0.34
C SER A 157 -8.25 6.98 0.97
N VAL A 158 -8.34 5.80 1.58
CA VAL A 158 -7.66 5.46 2.84
C VAL A 158 -7.06 4.07 2.69
N SER A 159 -5.73 3.95 2.74
CA SER A 159 -5.05 2.66 2.71
C SER A 159 -5.43 1.80 3.91
N LEU A 160 -5.67 0.51 3.69
CA LEU A 160 -6.02 -0.42 4.78
C LEU A 160 -4.88 -0.56 5.79
N ALA A 161 -3.62 -0.58 5.30
CA ALA A 161 -2.45 -0.59 6.16
C ALA A 161 -1.31 0.22 5.54
N ASN A 162 -0.67 1.06 6.35
CA ASN A 162 0.42 1.92 5.90
C ASN A 162 1.70 1.12 5.61
N ASN A 163 2.38 1.44 4.52
CA ASN A 163 3.57 0.73 4.04
C ASN A 163 4.89 1.11 4.77
N GLU A 164 4.89 2.12 5.62
CA GLU A 164 6.03 2.52 6.44
C GLU A 164 5.83 2.15 7.91
N LEU A 165 4.66 2.43 8.47
CA LEU A 165 4.32 2.21 9.87
C LEU A 165 3.68 0.85 10.16
N GLY A 166 3.06 0.23 9.15
CA GLY A 166 2.24 -0.95 9.33
C GLY A 166 0.93 -0.68 10.06
N THR A 167 0.59 0.56 10.36
CA THR A 167 -0.65 0.95 11.06
C THR A 167 -1.87 0.60 10.21
N ILE A 168 -2.83 -0.11 10.81
CA ILE A 168 -4.07 -0.58 10.18
C ILE A 168 -5.17 0.43 10.44
N GLN A 169 -5.87 0.87 9.39
CA GLN A 169 -6.95 1.85 9.47
C GLN A 169 -8.31 1.19 9.73
N PRO A 170 -9.22 1.82 10.47
CA PRO A 170 -10.55 1.31 10.82
C PRO A 170 -11.54 1.52 9.67
N LEU A 171 -11.35 0.85 8.52
CA LEU A 171 -12.14 1.09 7.30
C LEU A 171 -13.64 0.87 7.49
N ALA A 172 -14.05 -0.09 8.32
CA ALA A 172 -15.48 -0.29 8.60
C ALA A 172 -16.11 0.95 9.24
N GLU A 173 -15.43 1.57 10.22
CA GLU A 173 -15.93 2.81 10.86
C GLU A 173 -15.90 3.99 9.87
N ILE A 174 -14.88 4.08 9.02
CA ILE A 174 -14.81 5.08 7.95
C ILE A 174 -15.98 4.91 6.97
N SER A 175 -16.27 3.67 6.58
CA SER A 175 -17.41 3.34 5.71
C SER A 175 -18.75 3.74 6.33
N GLU A 176 -18.97 3.47 7.63
CA GLU A 176 -20.17 3.89 8.33
C GLU A 176 -20.36 5.43 8.33
N ILE A 177 -19.28 6.19 8.48
CA ILE A 177 -19.32 7.65 8.40
C ILE A 177 -19.71 8.11 6.99
N ILE A 178 -19.17 7.44 5.96
CA ILE A 178 -19.49 7.74 4.55
C ILE A 178 -20.96 7.41 4.26
N GLU A 179 -21.49 6.28 4.76
CA GLU A 179 -22.90 5.91 4.60
C GLU A 179 -23.84 6.94 5.22
N GLN A 180 -23.50 7.47 6.40
CA GLN A 180 -24.26 8.59 7.00
C GLN A 180 -24.22 9.83 6.07
N GLY A 181 -23.10 10.09 5.42
CA GLY A 181 -22.97 11.16 4.44
C GLY A 181 -23.81 10.93 3.18
N ARG A 182 -23.83 9.69 2.67
CA ARG A 182 -24.66 9.28 1.51
C ARG A 182 -26.15 9.43 1.81
N THR A 183 -26.61 8.97 2.99
CA THR A 183 -27.99 9.09 3.43
C THR A 183 -28.45 10.56 3.49
N LYS A 184 -27.69 11.42 4.17
CA LYS A 184 -27.99 12.87 4.24
C LYS A 184 -28.05 13.53 2.87
N ARG A 185 -27.24 13.06 1.93
CA ARG A 185 -27.21 13.54 0.56
C ARG A 185 -28.49 13.17 -0.19
N LEU A 186 -28.93 11.92 -0.08
CA LEU A 186 -30.20 11.44 -0.67
C LEU A 186 -31.41 12.19 -0.10
N GLU A 187 -31.44 12.42 1.21
CA GLU A 187 -32.50 13.21 1.88
C GLU A 187 -32.56 14.66 1.35
N SER A 188 -31.41 15.22 0.92
CA SER A 188 -31.35 16.56 0.31
C SER A 188 -31.60 16.55 -1.22
N GLY A 189 -32.00 15.41 -1.81
CA GLY A 189 -32.28 15.26 -3.24
C GLY A 189 -31.03 15.16 -4.12
N LYS A 190 -29.83 14.99 -3.55
CA LYS A 190 -28.59 14.86 -4.30
C LYS A 190 -28.25 13.39 -4.51
N ILE A 191 -28.00 12.99 -5.75
CA ILE A 191 -27.67 11.61 -6.16
C ILE A 191 -26.18 11.39 -6.44
N THR A 192 -25.34 12.44 -6.33
CA THR A 192 -23.90 12.34 -6.57
C THR A 192 -23.26 11.35 -5.59
N PRO A 193 -22.55 10.30 -6.05
CA PRO A 193 -21.97 9.28 -5.17
C PRO A 193 -20.79 9.83 -4.35
N ILE A 194 -20.49 9.16 -3.23
CA ILE A 194 -19.21 9.23 -2.53
C ILE A 194 -18.59 7.83 -2.66
N TYR A 195 -17.46 7.68 -3.31
CA TYR A 195 -16.79 6.40 -3.40
C TYR A 195 -15.69 6.27 -2.34
N LEU A 196 -15.61 5.09 -1.69
CA LEU A 196 -14.53 4.72 -0.78
C LEU A 196 -13.57 3.76 -1.48
N HIS A 197 -12.34 4.24 -1.72
CA HIS A 197 -11.22 3.44 -2.20
C HIS A 197 -10.28 3.08 -1.04
N SER A 198 -9.71 1.87 -1.08
CA SER A 198 -8.63 1.49 -0.18
C SER A 198 -7.50 0.75 -0.90
N ASP A 199 -6.25 1.13 -0.61
CA ASP A 199 -5.07 0.34 -0.98
C ASP A 199 -4.80 -0.71 0.11
N ALA A 200 -5.03 -1.99 -0.22
CA ALA A 200 -4.79 -3.13 0.66
C ALA A 200 -3.51 -3.89 0.32
N SER A 201 -2.59 -3.30 -0.45
CA SER A 201 -1.37 -3.97 -0.93
C SER A 201 -0.51 -4.55 0.20
N GLN A 202 -0.47 -3.92 1.37
CA GLN A 202 0.32 -4.39 2.51
C GLN A 202 -0.45 -5.35 3.44
N ALA A 203 -1.76 -5.46 3.29
CA ALA A 203 -2.61 -6.15 4.26
C ALA A 203 -2.93 -7.61 3.88
N LEU A 204 -2.98 -7.92 2.59
CA LEU A 204 -3.54 -9.19 2.06
C LEU A 204 -2.85 -10.44 2.60
N ASN A 205 -1.57 -10.38 2.95
CA ASN A 205 -0.81 -11.52 3.48
C ASN A 205 -0.93 -11.70 5.00
N LEU A 206 -1.61 -10.80 5.71
CA LEU A 206 -1.64 -10.78 7.18
C LEU A 206 -3.03 -10.54 7.77
N MET A 207 -4.01 -10.23 6.93
CA MET A 207 -5.37 -9.93 7.34
C MET A 207 -6.37 -10.71 6.49
N ASP A 208 -7.44 -11.16 7.13
CA ASP A 208 -8.62 -11.65 6.43
C ASP A 208 -9.42 -10.46 5.90
N ILE A 209 -9.32 -10.22 4.60
CA ILE A 209 -9.96 -9.10 3.91
C ILE A 209 -11.31 -9.53 3.37
N SER A 210 -12.34 -8.74 3.63
CA SER A 210 -13.66 -8.88 3.03
C SER A 210 -14.17 -7.52 2.62
N VAL A 211 -14.35 -7.30 1.32
CA VAL A 211 -14.83 -6.03 0.78
C VAL A 211 -16.16 -5.59 1.37
N SER A 212 -17.06 -6.53 1.68
CA SER A 212 -18.34 -6.24 2.31
C SER A 212 -18.20 -5.81 3.77
N ARG A 213 -17.28 -6.44 4.56
CA ARG A 213 -17.01 -6.03 5.94
C ARG A 213 -16.28 -4.71 6.03
N LEU A 214 -15.44 -4.40 5.06
CA LEU A 214 -14.74 -3.12 4.97
C LEU A 214 -15.63 -1.99 4.46
N GLY A 215 -16.71 -2.32 3.73
CA GLY A 215 -17.64 -1.38 3.13
C GLY A 215 -17.01 -0.49 2.05
N VAL A 216 -15.99 -1.02 1.34
CA VAL A 216 -15.29 -0.29 0.28
C VAL A 216 -15.99 -0.45 -1.06
N ASP A 217 -15.97 0.59 -1.89
CA ASP A 217 -16.43 0.55 -3.28
C ASP A 217 -15.33 0.10 -4.24
N LEU A 218 -14.07 0.38 -3.88
CA LEU A 218 -12.88 0.09 -4.67
C LEU A 218 -11.77 -0.42 -3.75
N LEU A 219 -11.12 -1.53 -4.13
CA LEU A 219 -9.99 -2.08 -3.35
C LEU A 219 -8.83 -2.45 -4.27
N THR A 220 -7.66 -1.87 -4.00
CA THR A 220 -6.42 -2.21 -4.70
C THR A 220 -5.67 -3.32 -3.98
N ILE A 221 -5.24 -4.37 -4.70
CA ILE A 221 -4.36 -5.43 -4.21
C ILE A 221 -3.19 -5.67 -5.16
N ASN A 222 -2.05 -6.15 -4.59
CA ASN A 222 -0.80 -6.28 -5.33
C ASN A 222 -0.14 -7.65 -5.09
N SER A 223 0.09 -8.38 -6.15
CA SER A 223 0.73 -9.70 -6.14
C SER A 223 2.14 -9.70 -5.55
N ALA A 224 2.96 -8.68 -5.87
CA ALA A 224 4.37 -8.59 -5.47
C ALA A 224 4.62 -8.43 -3.96
N LYS A 225 3.57 -8.27 -3.15
CA LYS A 225 3.65 -8.13 -1.69
C LYS A 225 3.31 -9.42 -0.93
N ILE A 226 2.86 -10.44 -1.65
CA ILE A 226 2.33 -11.69 -1.06
C ILE A 226 3.01 -12.96 -1.60
N GLY A 227 4.20 -12.86 -2.16
CA GLY A 227 4.89 -14.00 -2.78
C GLY A 227 4.45 -14.31 -4.20
N GLY A 228 3.69 -13.43 -4.83
CA GLY A 228 3.34 -13.53 -6.24
C GLY A 228 4.27 -12.73 -7.15
N PRO A 229 4.09 -12.82 -8.49
CA PRO A 229 4.93 -12.12 -9.45
C PRO A 229 4.75 -10.60 -9.39
N LYS A 230 5.80 -9.88 -9.77
CA LYS A 230 5.74 -8.45 -10.09
C LYS A 230 5.02 -8.26 -11.42
N GLY A 231 4.50 -7.06 -11.67
CA GLY A 231 3.82 -6.74 -12.93
C GLY A 231 2.38 -7.27 -13.01
N VAL A 232 1.76 -7.60 -11.88
CA VAL A 232 0.33 -7.94 -11.78
C VAL A 232 -0.26 -7.49 -10.44
N GLY A 233 -1.46 -6.94 -10.53
CA GLY A 233 -2.30 -6.56 -9.40
C GLY A 233 -3.76 -6.68 -9.78
N ALA A 234 -4.66 -6.29 -8.90
CA ALA A 234 -6.08 -6.23 -9.21
C ALA A 234 -6.77 -5.07 -8.50
N LEU A 235 -7.80 -4.54 -9.16
CA LEU A 235 -8.74 -3.58 -8.60
C LEU A 235 -10.10 -4.25 -8.44
N TYR A 236 -10.60 -4.33 -7.21
CA TYR A 236 -12.00 -4.62 -6.95
C TYR A 236 -12.85 -3.38 -7.26
N VAL A 237 -13.96 -3.60 -7.93
CA VAL A 237 -14.92 -2.55 -8.33
C VAL A 237 -16.31 -3.00 -7.90
N ALA A 238 -16.91 -2.31 -6.94
CA ALA A 238 -18.27 -2.61 -6.48
C ALA A 238 -19.30 -2.36 -7.58
N HIS A 239 -20.40 -3.11 -7.53
CA HIS A 239 -21.50 -2.93 -8.46
C HIS A 239 -22.01 -1.47 -8.45
N GLY A 240 -22.17 -0.90 -9.63
CA GLY A 240 -22.64 0.49 -9.79
C GLY A 240 -21.54 1.55 -9.87
N VAL A 241 -20.30 1.25 -9.47
CA VAL A 241 -19.17 2.16 -9.68
C VAL A 241 -18.85 2.24 -11.18
N LYS A 242 -18.73 3.47 -11.69
CA LYS A 242 -18.42 3.73 -13.11
C LYS A 242 -17.00 4.24 -13.23
N LEU A 243 -16.17 3.48 -13.91
CA LEU A 243 -14.78 3.83 -14.22
C LEU A 243 -14.62 4.22 -15.69
N LYS A 244 -13.58 4.97 -16.00
CA LYS A 244 -13.11 5.19 -17.37
C LYS A 244 -11.86 4.35 -17.61
N PRO A 245 -11.69 3.72 -18.77
CA PRO A 245 -10.48 2.99 -19.07
C PRO A 245 -9.28 3.95 -19.15
N LEU A 246 -8.15 3.54 -18.56
CA LEU A 246 -6.86 4.22 -18.75
C LEU A 246 -6.18 3.79 -20.04
N ILE A 247 -6.36 2.52 -20.40
CA ILE A 247 -5.75 1.89 -21.58
C ILE A 247 -6.88 1.42 -22.48
N ASN A 248 -7.01 2.11 -23.62
CA ASN A 248 -8.00 1.79 -24.64
C ASN A 248 -7.45 0.72 -25.61
N GLY A 249 -8.33 -0.14 -26.16
CA GLY A 249 -7.94 -1.21 -27.09
C GLY A 249 -9.03 -2.26 -27.32
N GLY A 250 -8.65 -3.53 -27.25
CA GLY A 250 -9.51 -4.67 -27.60
C GLY A 250 -10.64 -5.02 -26.63
N GLY A 251 -10.86 -4.25 -25.55
CA GLY A 251 -12.00 -4.45 -24.65
C GLY A 251 -11.80 -5.52 -23.56
N GLN A 252 -10.57 -6.00 -23.35
CA GLN A 252 -10.27 -6.94 -22.25
C GLN A 252 -10.62 -6.32 -20.89
N GLU A 253 -10.72 -7.16 -19.87
CA GLU A 253 -11.10 -6.76 -18.50
C GLU A 253 -12.38 -5.88 -18.49
N ALA A 254 -13.42 -6.37 -19.15
CA ALA A 254 -14.71 -5.68 -19.28
C ALA A 254 -14.60 -4.26 -19.91
N GLY A 255 -13.61 -4.04 -20.75
CA GLY A 255 -13.34 -2.74 -21.40
C GLY A 255 -12.61 -1.74 -20.52
N LEU A 256 -12.25 -2.07 -19.30
CA LEU A 256 -11.59 -1.17 -18.36
C LEU A 256 -10.05 -1.20 -18.48
N ARG A 257 -9.50 -2.33 -18.96
CA ARG A 257 -8.06 -2.49 -19.13
C ARG A 257 -7.77 -3.36 -20.35
N SER A 258 -7.61 -2.74 -21.50
CA SER A 258 -7.33 -3.43 -22.75
C SER A 258 -5.87 -3.91 -22.86
N GLY A 259 -5.64 -4.86 -23.76
CA GLY A 259 -4.35 -5.50 -24.02
C GLY A 259 -4.37 -6.96 -23.65
N THR A 260 -3.56 -7.77 -24.37
CA THR A 260 -3.46 -9.22 -24.13
C THR A 260 -3.20 -9.50 -22.65
N GLU A 261 -3.95 -10.42 -22.09
CA GLU A 261 -3.92 -10.77 -20.67
C GLU A 261 -2.57 -11.38 -20.28
N ASN A 262 -2.02 -10.94 -19.15
CA ASN A 262 -0.82 -11.50 -18.53
C ASN A 262 -1.17 -12.83 -17.83
N VAL A 263 -1.46 -13.87 -18.62
CA VAL A 263 -1.88 -15.16 -18.08
C VAL A 263 -0.89 -15.73 -17.07
N PRO A 264 0.43 -15.83 -17.37
CA PRO A 264 1.39 -16.33 -16.37
C PRO A 264 1.33 -15.56 -15.05
N GLY A 265 1.25 -14.23 -15.13
CA GLY A 265 1.19 -13.36 -13.95
C GLY A 265 -0.07 -13.60 -13.11
N VAL A 266 -1.23 -13.76 -13.74
CA VAL A 266 -2.51 -14.02 -13.06
C VAL A 266 -2.52 -15.40 -12.41
N MET A 267 -2.00 -16.43 -13.07
CA MET A 267 -1.87 -17.78 -12.50
C MET A 267 -0.93 -17.78 -11.27
N GLY A 268 0.18 -17.05 -11.35
CA GLY A 268 1.08 -16.88 -10.21
C GLY A 268 0.46 -16.08 -9.07
N PHE A 269 -0.33 -15.06 -9.38
CA PHE A 269 -1.05 -14.27 -8.36
C PHE A 269 -2.12 -15.14 -7.67
N ALA A 270 -2.91 -15.91 -8.41
CA ALA A 270 -3.89 -16.82 -7.84
C ALA A 270 -3.25 -17.86 -6.91
N ALA A 271 -2.10 -18.44 -7.30
CA ALA A 271 -1.36 -19.36 -6.44
C ALA A 271 -0.83 -18.69 -5.17
N ALA A 272 -0.37 -17.45 -5.26
CA ALA A 272 0.12 -16.70 -4.11
C ALA A 272 -0.99 -16.32 -3.12
N VAL A 273 -2.18 -15.94 -3.57
CA VAL A 273 -3.32 -15.67 -2.67
C VAL A 273 -3.82 -16.93 -1.98
N GLU A 274 -3.83 -18.07 -2.68
CA GLU A 274 -4.18 -19.37 -2.11
C GLU A 274 -3.20 -19.75 -0.98
N GLU A 275 -1.90 -19.69 -1.25
CA GLU A 275 -0.84 -19.97 -0.27
C GLU A 275 -0.92 -19.03 0.95
N THR A 276 -1.19 -17.76 0.70
CA THR A 276 -1.40 -16.74 1.76
C THR A 276 -2.55 -17.13 2.67
N LYS A 277 -3.70 -17.54 2.10
CA LYS A 277 -4.89 -17.92 2.86
C LYS A 277 -4.65 -19.17 3.71
N GLU A 278 -3.96 -20.17 3.15
CA GLU A 278 -3.58 -21.40 3.87
C GLU A 278 -2.74 -21.13 5.13
N HIS A 279 -1.88 -20.12 5.06
CA HIS A 279 -0.90 -19.83 6.12
C HIS A 279 -1.23 -18.61 7.01
N LEU A 280 -2.33 -17.92 6.77
CA LEU A 280 -2.64 -16.62 7.38
C LEU A 280 -2.53 -16.63 8.93
N SER A 281 -3.17 -17.58 9.60
CA SER A 281 -3.17 -17.65 11.07
C SER A 281 -1.79 -18.00 11.66
N GLY A 282 -1.06 -18.89 11.00
CA GLY A 282 0.30 -19.28 11.40
C GLY A 282 1.30 -18.16 11.16
N SER A 283 1.20 -17.46 10.04
CA SER A 283 2.07 -16.34 9.68
C SER A 283 1.99 -15.20 10.69
N ARG A 284 0.79 -14.83 11.12
CA ARG A 284 0.61 -13.77 12.11
C ARG A 284 1.35 -14.08 13.41
N LYS A 285 1.14 -15.28 13.99
CA LYS A 285 1.80 -15.71 15.22
C LYS A 285 3.32 -15.77 15.06
N LYS A 286 3.79 -16.28 13.91
CA LYS A 286 5.23 -16.34 13.58
C LYS A 286 5.81 -14.92 13.59
N TYR A 287 5.19 -13.97 12.89
CA TYR A 287 5.75 -12.63 12.79
C TYR A 287 5.65 -11.85 14.10
N GLU A 288 4.62 -12.03 14.90
CA GLU A 288 4.53 -11.46 16.25
C GLU A 288 5.71 -11.94 17.12
N LYS A 289 6.04 -13.24 17.08
CA LYS A 289 7.20 -13.79 17.79
C LYS A 289 8.53 -13.22 17.28
N LEU A 290 8.74 -13.22 15.96
CA LEU A 290 9.96 -12.69 15.35
C LEU A 290 10.13 -11.19 15.64
N ARG A 291 9.05 -10.41 15.56
CA ARG A 291 9.04 -8.99 15.91
C ARG A 291 9.44 -8.76 17.36
N GLN A 292 8.97 -9.59 18.29
CA GLN A 292 9.34 -9.48 19.71
C GLN A 292 10.82 -9.78 19.95
N ILE A 293 11.36 -10.80 19.28
CA ILE A 293 12.79 -11.13 19.35
C ILE A 293 13.62 -9.95 18.85
N LEU A 294 13.29 -9.42 17.67
CA LEU A 294 14.00 -8.29 17.09
C LEU A 294 13.92 -7.07 18.00
N LYS A 295 12.73 -6.75 18.49
CA LYS A 295 12.51 -5.62 19.40
C LYS A 295 13.39 -5.72 20.64
N SER A 296 13.44 -6.89 21.28
CA SER A 296 14.28 -7.12 22.46
C SER A 296 15.79 -7.00 22.19
N GLU A 297 16.24 -7.29 20.97
CA GLU A 297 17.64 -7.03 20.58
C GLU A 297 17.86 -5.51 20.39
N LEU A 298 16.96 -4.79 19.71
CA LEU A 298 17.10 -3.35 19.46
C LEU A 298 17.06 -2.52 20.74
N GLU A 299 16.34 -2.97 21.78
CA GLU A 299 16.28 -2.32 23.11
C GLU A 299 17.64 -2.34 23.84
N LYS A 300 18.63 -3.12 23.36
CA LYS A 300 20.01 -3.13 23.90
C LYS A 300 20.90 -2.00 23.31
N SER A 301 20.36 -1.20 22.39
CA SER A 301 21.09 -0.10 21.75
C SER A 301 21.49 0.97 22.77
N PRO A 302 22.66 1.63 22.63
CA PRO A 302 23.04 2.78 23.44
C PRO A 302 22.20 4.02 23.13
N VAL A 303 21.55 4.07 21.96
CA VAL A 303 20.56 5.09 21.61
C VAL A 303 19.19 4.49 21.86
N GLU A 304 18.37 5.14 22.70
CA GLU A 304 17.03 4.65 23.02
C GLU A 304 16.16 4.55 21.75
N PRO A 305 15.66 3.35 21.39
CA PRO A 305 14.86 3.17 20.19
C PRO A 305 13.45 3.70 20.36
N LEU A 306 13.01 4.56 19.45
CA LEU A 306 11.63 5.01 19.33
C LEU A 306 10.88 4.08 18.37
N PHE A 307 10.08 3.15 18.90
CA PHE A 307 9.23 2.27 18.08
C PHE A 307 7.99 3.01 17.58
N LEU A 308 7.77 2.97 16.26
CA LEU A 308 6.74 3.74 15.57
C LEU A 308 5.51 2.87 15.23
N GLY A 309 4.41 3.52 14.86
CA GLY A 309 3.15 2.88 14.50
C GLY A 309 2.23 2.60 15.68
N ASN A 310 1.05 2.04 15.40
CA ASN A 310 0.02 1.81 16.40
C ASN A 310 0.18 0.45 17.10
N LYS A 311 0.41 0.44 18.42
CA LYS A 311 0.68 -0.79 19.18
C LYS A 311 -0.46 -1.84 19.11
N LYS A 312 -1.72 -1.42 18.94
CA LYS A 312 -2.90 -2.31 18.90
C LYS A 312 -3.32 -2.65 17.46
N HIS A 313 -3.17 -1.70 16.55
CA HIS A 313 -3.62 -1.78 15.16
C HIS A 313 -2.41 -1.68 14.22
N GLN A 314 -1.53 -2.70 14.24
CA GLN A 314 -0.35 -2.77 13.41
C GLN A 314 -0.18 -4.16 12.80
N LEU A 315 0.23 -4.23 11.56
CA LEU A 315 0.58 -5.48 10.90
C LEU A 315 1.70 -6.19 11.68
N ALA A 316 1.55 -7.48 11.91
CA ALA A 316 2.43 -8.27 12.77
C ALA A 316 3.89 -8.32 12.28
N ASN A 317 4.12 -8.13 11.00
CA ASN A 317 5.42 -8.19 10.36
C ASN A 317 6.16 -6.83 10.29
N PHE A 318 5.57 -5.73 10.77
CA PHE A 318 6.21 -4.41 10.78
C PHE A 318 6.84 -4.10 12.12
N LEU A 319 8.06 -3.57 12.09
CA LEU A 319 8.76 -2.98 13.24
C LEU A 319 9.51 -1.72 12.78
N PRO A 320 8.81 -0.63 12.46
CA PRO A 320 9.46 0.64 12.19
C PRO A 320 10.04 1.20 13.49
N VAL A 321 11.29 1.67 13.43
CA VAL A 321 12.01 2.19 14.60
C VAL A 321 12.87 3.38 14.20
N SER A 322 12.96 4.37 15.08
CA SER A 322 13.91 5.47 14.95
C SER A 322 14.96 5.39 16.06
N PHE A 323 16.21 5.71 15.71
CA PHE A 323 17.31 5.96 16.64
C PHE A 323 17.68 7.45 16.51
N PRO A 324 17.10 8.33 17.34
CA PRO A 324 17.31 9.76 17.20
C PRO A 324 18.78 10.18 17.29
N GLY A 325 19.21 11.05 16.39
CA GLY A 325 20.57 11.57 16.38
C GLY A 325 21.63 10.74 15.65
N VAL A 326 21.21 9.63 14.98
CA VAL A 326 22.07 8.85 14.06
C VAL A 326 21.56 8.95 12.63
N ASP A 327 22.40 8.59 11.66
CA ASP A 327 22.06 8.59 10.25
C ASP A 327 21.67 7.18 9.78
N ALA A 328 20.39 6.98 9.48
CA ALA A 328 19.85 5.68 9.03
C ALA A 328 20.45 5.21 7.70
N GLU A 329 20.80 6.09 6.77
CA GLU A 329 21.43 5.71 5.49
C GLU A 329 22.81 5.08 5.74
N ARG A 330 23.60 5.67 6.64
CA ARG A 330 24.91 5.14 7.02
C ARG A 330 24.79 3.79 7.73
N ILE A 331 23.77 3.63 8.59
CA ILE A 331 23.48 2.33 9.23
C ILE A 331 23.18 1.28 8.17
N ILE A 332 22.37 1.58 7.14
CA ILE A 332 22.04 0.67 6.06
C ILE A 332 23.29 0.24 5.29
N TYR A 333 24.20 1.18 4.92
CA TYR A 333 25.43 0.84 4.23
C TYR A 333 26.32 -0.13 5.04
N LYS A 334 26.44 0.07 6.36
CA LYS A 334 27.17 -0.87 7.24
C LYS A 334 26.51 -2.25 7.32
N LEU A 335 25.18 -2.28 7.30
CA LEU A 335 24.42 -3.54 7.32
C LEU A 335 24.54 -4.30 6.00
N GLU A 336 24.63 -3.61 4.85
CA GLU A 336 24.85 -4.24 3.54
C GLU A 336 26.17 -5.02 3.50
N GLU A 337 27.25 -4.52 4.13
CA GLU A 337 28.54 -5.25 4.27
C GLU A 337 28.35 -6.62 4.95
N ASN A 338 27.37 -6.72 5.85
CA ASN A 338 26.99 -7.95 6.56
C ASN A 338 25.82 -8.70 5.88
N GLN A 339 25.45 -8.32 4.65
CA GLN A 339 24.32 -8.88 3.90
C GLN A 339 22.99 -8.82 4.66
N VAL A 340 22.76 -7.77 5.42
CA VAL A 340 21.48 -7.42 6.06
C VAL A 340 20.83 -6.29 5.28
N TYR A 341 19.65 -6.55 4.73
CA TYR A 341 18.94 -5.61 3.85
C TYR A 341 17.64 -5.14 4.50
N LEU A 342 17.54 -3.85 4.72
CA LEU A 342 16.36 -3.15 5.20
C LEU A 342 16.29 -1.76 4.56
N SER A 343 15.27 -0.97 4.87
CA SER A 343 15.08 0.33 4.24
C SER A 343 15.04 1.46 5.27
N THR A 344 15.36 2.68 4.84
CA THR A 344 15.01 3.88 5.63
C THR A 344 13.49 4.06 5.64
N GLY A 345 12.98 4.82 6.61
CA GLY A 345 11.58 5.27 6.61
C GLY A 345 11.20 6.07 5.35
N ALA A 346 12.19 6.58 4.60
CA ALA A 346 12.02 7.40 3.41
C ALA A 346 12.40 6.68 2.09
N ALA A 347 12.32 5.34 2.01
CA ALA A 347 12.82 4.56 0.87
C ALA A 347 12.37 5.07 -0.52
N CYS A 348 11.14 5.57 -0.66
CA CYS A 348 10.64 6.16 -1.92
C CYS A 348 11.11 7.59 -2.15
N ALA A 349 11.60 8.28 -1.11
CA ALA A 349 12.10 9.65 -1.14
C ALA A 349 13.64 9.72 -1.24
N ALA A 350 14.36 8.65 -0.90
CA ALA A 350 15.82 8.58 -0.89
C ALA A 350 16.47 8.98 -2.23
N ASN A 351 15.83 8.66 -3.36
CA ASN A 351 16.29 9.10 -4.69
C ASN A 351 16.20 10.63 -4.94
N LYS A 352 15.63 11.42 -4.02
CA LYS A 352 15.43 12.88 -4.18
C LYS A 352 15.86 13.71 -2.97
N GLY A 353 16.49 13.12 -1.94
CA GLY A 353 16.83 13.82 -0.69
C GLY A 353 15.61 14.35 0.09
N ALA A 354 14.41 13.82 -0.19
CA ALA A 354 13.17 14.27 0.44
C ALA A 354 12.88 13.43 1.70
N LYS A 355 12.42 14.12 2.77
CA LYS A 355 11.97 13.46 4.00
C LYS A 355 10.71 12.64 3.77
N SER A 356 10.51 11.56 4.56
CA SER A 356 9.25 10.82 4.56
C SER A 356 8.09 11.72 4.98
N HIS A 357 7.11 11.88 4.10
CA HIS A 357 5.87 12.59 4.43
C HIS A 357 5.05 11.86 5.50
N VAL A 358 5.15 10.52 5.58
CA VAL A 358 4.50 9.70 6.60
C VAL A 358 5.06 10.00 7.98
N LEU A 359 6.39 10.01 8.12
CA LEU A 359 7.05 10.31 9.39
C LEU A 359 6.86 11.78 9.80
N THR A 360 6.81 12.69 8.83
CA THR A 360 6.46 14.10 9.07
C THR A 360 5.01 14.24 9.54
N ALA A 361 4.06 13.52 8.94
CA ALA A 361 2.64 13.57 9.29
C ALA A 361 2.38 13.11 10.74
N ILE A 362 3.12 12.11 11.23
CA ILE A 362 3.01 11.66 12.63
C ILE A 362 3.77 12.56 13.64
N GLY A 363 4.38 13.63 13.15
CA GLY A 363 4.99 14.68 13.99
C GLY A 363 6.40 14.37 14.48
N LEU A 364 7.17 13.51 13.81
CA LEU A 364 8.57 13.28 14.14
C LEU A 364 9.43 14.51 13.81
N THR A 365 10.41 14.74 14.65
CA THR A 365 11.47 15.73 14.41
C THR A 365 12.41 15.28 13.29
N ASP A 366 13.17 16.21 12.72
CA ASP A 366 14.16 15.92 11.68
C ASP A 366 15.20 14.87 12.13
N ALA A 367 15.65 14.93 13.38
CA ALA A 367 16.59 13.98 13.96
C ALA A 367 15.99 12.57 14.10
N GLU A 368 14.71 12.47 14.45
CA GLU A 368 13.99 11.21 14.51
C GLU A 368 13.74 10.63 13.10
N ILE A 369 13.40 11.47 12.14
CA ILE A 369 13.21 11.04 10.73
C ILE A 369 14.54 10.53 10.15
N ALA A 370 15.66 11.26 10.37
CA ALA A 370 16.97 10.87 9.86
C ALA A 370 17.45 9.52 10.43
N GLY A 371 17.11 9.20 11.68
CA GLY A 371 17.45 7.93 12.33
C GLY A 371 16.43 6.80 12.12
N SER A 372 15.44 6.97 11.23
CA SER A 372 14.35 6.01 11.09
C SER A 372 14.67 4.88 10.11
N LEU A 373 14.45 3.64 10.58
CA LEU A 373 14.55 2.40 9.82
C LEU A 373 13.17 1.77 9.67
N ARG A 374 12.83 1.35 8.46
CA ARG A 374 11.66 0.51 8.21
C ARG A 374 12.09 -0.95 8.17
N ILE A 375 11.63 -1.72 9.12
CA ILE A 375 11.88 -3.17 9.20
C ILE A 375 10.57 -3.90 8.93
N SER A 376 10.58 -4.79 7.94
CA SER A 376 9.43 -5.62 7.62
C SER A 376 9.85 -7.09 7.42
N LEU A 377 9.27 -7.94 8.24
CA LEU A 377 9.54 -9.38 8.27
C LEU A 377 8.75 -10.13 7.19
N GLY A 378 9.24 -11.32 6.81
CA GLY A 378 8.55 -12.16 5.84
C GLY A 378 9.00 -13.61 5.86
N VAL A 379 8.72 -14.32 4.78
CA VAL A 379 8.92 -15.77 4.67
C VAL A 379 10.37 -16.22 4.86
N LEU A 380 11.34 -15.35 4.56
CA LEU A 380 12.78 -15.65 4.67
C LEU A 380 13.31 -15.51 6.11
N ASN A 381 12.47 -15.05 7.06
CA ASN A 381 12.93 -14.77 8.41
C ASN A 381 12.70 -15.94 9.36
N THR A 382 13.75 -16.24 10.15
CA THR A 382 13.80 -17.22 11.23
C THR A 382 14.19 -16.52 12.54
N GLU A 383 13.97 -17.17 13.67
CA GLU A 383 14.37 -16.63 14.99
C GLU A 383 15.86 -16.33 15.05
N GLU A 384 16.69 -17.22 14.49
CA GLU A 384 18.15 -17.09 14.47
C GLU A 384 18.58 -15.85 13.64
N ASN A 385 18.10 -15.75 12.38
CA ASN A 385 18.53 -14.66 11.52
C ASN A 385 18.00 -13.30 11.96
N VAL A 386 16.80 -13.24 12.55
CA VAL A 386 16.23 -11.99 13.10
C VAL A 386 17.00 -11.54 14.35
N LYS A 387 17.38 -12.47 15.22
CA LYS A 387 18.23 -12.17 16.39
C LYS A 387 19.59 -11.63 15.94
N LYS A 388 20.24 -12.32 14.99
CA LYS A 388 21.52 -11.87 14.41
C LYS A 388 21.40 -10.47 13.77
N ALA A 389 20.32 -10.23 13.01
CA ALA A 389 20.08 -8.92 12.42
C ALA A 389 19.95 -7.82 13.49
N GLY A 390 19.21 -8.09 14.57
CA GLY A 390 19.08 -7.16 15.70
C GLY A 390 20.43 -6.77 16.31
N GLN A 391 21.31 -7.76 16.52
CA GLN A 391 22.66 -7.52 17.04
C GLN A 391 23.51 -6.65 16.10
N LEU A 392 23.46 -6.93 14.79
CA LEU A 392 24.17 -6.14 13.78
C LEU A 392 23.61 -4.71 13.64
N ILE A 393 22.30 -4.53 13.77
CA ILE A 393 21.68 -3.19 13.78
C ILE A 393 22.17 -2.42 15.01
N VAL A 394 22.17 -3.01 16.21
CA VAL A 394 22.65 -2.37 17.42
C VAL A 394 24.12 -1.99 17.32
N GLN A 395 24.95 -2.87 16.75
CA GLN A 395 26.35 -2.57 16.49
C GLN A 395 26.53 -1.38 15.56
N ALA A 396 25.82 -1.36 14.40
CA ALA A 396 25.89 -0.28 13.43
C ALA A 396 25.41 1.07 14.02
N VAL A 397 24.34 1.04 14.83
CA VAL A 397 23.84 2.20 15.58
C VAL A 397 24.89 2.71 16.57
N SER A 398 25.53 1.81 17.32
CA SER A 398 26.57 2.17 18.32
C SER A 398 27.77 2.85 17.67
N GLU A 399 28.25 2.30 16.55
CA GLU A 399 29.38 2.86 15.78
C GLU A 399 29.02 4.22 15.19
N GLU A 400 27.80 4.39 14.66
CA GLU A 400 27.36 5.66 14.09
C GLU A 400 27.17 6.72 15.19
N PHE A 401 26.61 6.34 16.34
CA PHE A 401 26.48 7.22 17.50
C PHE A 401 27.82 7.72 18.03
N ALA A 402 28.81 6.83 18.14
CA ALA A 402 30.17 7.20 18.53
C ALA A 402 30.82 8.18 17.54
N ARG A 403 30.62 7.98 16.23
CA ARG A 403 31.09 8.89 15.18
C ARG A 403 30.50 10.29 15.33
N VAL A 404 29.17 10.40 15.48
CA VAL A 404 28.47 11.68 15.62
C VAL A 404 28.90 12.42 16.90
N GLY A 405 29.09 11.69 18.00
CA GLY A 405 29.62 12.24 19.26
C GLY A 405 31.05 12.79 19.11
N GLY A 406 31.92 12.09 18.39
CA GLY A 406 33.28 12.56 18.06
C GLY A 406 33.27 13.83 17.20
N ASP A 407 32.43 13.88 16.15
CA ASP A 407 32.28 15.05 15.27
C ASP A 407 31.77 16.29 16.02
N GLN A 408 30.90 16.11 17.02
CA GLN A 408 30.41 17.22 17.87
C GLN A 408 31.50 17.75 18.80
N ALA A 409 32.31 16.87 19.39
CA ALA A 409 33.44 17.26 20.24
C ALA A 409 34.48 18.08 19.45
N GLN A 410 34.86 17.62 18.24
CA GLN A 410 35.79 18.35 17.37
C GLN A 410 35.27 19.71 16.92
N LYS A 411 33.96 19.84 16.60
CA LYS A 411 33.33 21.12 16.26
C LYS A 411 33.27 22.09 17.44
N GLN A 412 33.20 21.60 18.68
CA GLN A 412 33.18 22.39 19.87
C GLN A 412 34.60 22.90 20.23
N GLU A 413 35.63 22.07 20.05
CA GLU A 413 37.02 22.46 20.19
C GLU A 413 37.45 23.51 19.16
N SER A 414 37.05 23.37 17.90
CA SER A 414 37.32 24.33 16.82
C SER A 414 36.56 25.66 16.94
N LYS A 415 35.53 25.74 17.78
CA LYS A 415 34.83 27.00 18.10
C LYS A 415 35.41 27.73 19.32
N ASN A 416 36.14 27.00 20.13
CA ASN A 416 36.79 27.54 21.35
C ASN A 416 38.28 27.86 21.16
N ALA A 417 38.86 27.54 20.01
CA ALA A 417 40.17 27.90 19.54
C ALA A 417 40.08 29.09 18.55
#